data_a0d510e98d93623fccc3e8c3ec693a39
#
_entry.id   a0d510e98d93623fccc3e8c3ec693a39
#
_cell.length_a   1.000
_cell.length_b   1.000
_cell.length_c   1.000
_cell.angle_alpha   90.00
_cell.angle_beta   90.00
_cell.angle_gamma   90.00
#
_symmetry.space_group_name_H-M   'P 1'
#
loop_
_entity.id
_entity.type
_entity.pdbx_description
1 polymer ?
#
loop_
_entity_poly.entity_id
_entity_poly.type
_entity_poly.pdbx_seq_one_letter_code
_entity_poly.pdbx_strand_id
1 'polypeptide(L)'
;MKRLALTCFLATVALDLNACGNDSSSSVDEFLPETPKSSSNTEMGTDVSSSSAIITSQSSQSAGVEKDPASSSSEERIVTAIDTTKITYSLKPFQGPLANPHKGFTVPVGGTWTFVPEFEYGPYGSLNNRAWDLITYGSGYVQWNKVNPAKDVYNWTDLDKLLDACEKNGLGYALRVLPYSPSFIKANDTPTENYDWTPPYVYELGAKRITAKLTTGGKFNAQVPVWDDPIYLQEAKKFATALAAKYDGDPRIEYIDIRPFGEWGEWHASHLEGSEMPSEKIQKEILDHYASAFHKTLLVLPSSGAGDVYTHALSLGIAKRDDGFIGIPGRPDSLVRAYNAGLPTIAENIAGYATMLNYTDIIPGGYLKWTPDRWVSAIKTAHLTYYVLDQDSDDGYRFYKENKALADSMTHVIGYNFTVSNAELLTINDGNATTNKLNITVKNTGVAPCFFDVYMVAEFVNADGEALEQLGETIKIPKASFKDDSEKHFSFANTVPARMTNVASLPGVSVALSLYESEEAIAAGKNPTVRFDNDGIQENRKLLLEQ
;
A
#
# COMPACT_ATOMS: atom_id res chain seq x y z
N MET A 1 -47.71 25.28 21.36
CA MET A 1 -46.43 25.13 22.07
C MET A 1 -46.42 23.81 22.81
N LYS A 2 -45.95 22.75 22.16
CA LYS A 2 -45.72 21.44 22.82
C LYS A 2 -44.26 21.10 22.48
N ARG A 3 -43.43 21.08 23.51
CA ARG A 3 -42.03 20.61 23.43
C ARG A 3 -42.06 19.08 23.36
N LEU A 4 -41.58 18.51 22.29
CA LEU A 4 -41.26 17.09 22.20
C LEU A 4 -39.83 16.91 22.73
N ALA A 5 -39.70 16.21 23.82
CA ALA A 5 -38.41 15.74 24.33
C ALA A 5 -37.95 14.57 23.49
N LEU A 6 -36.82 14.70 22.80
CA LEU A 6 -36.16 13.62 22.10
C LEU A 6 -35.26 12.92 23.11
N THR A 7 -35.69 11.73 23.55
CA THR A 7 -34.88 10.86 24.43
C THR A 7 -33.91 10.07 23.55
N CYS A 8 -32.62 10.41 23.60
CA CYS A 8 -31.56 9.57 23.06
C CYS A 8 -31.49 8.28 23.87
N PHE A 9 -31.82 7.16 23.24
CA PHE A 9 -31.47 5.83 23.74
C PHE A 9 -30.02 5.55 23.31
N LEU A 10 -29.11 5.66 24.27
CA LEU A 10 -27.81 5.02 24.19
C LEU A 10 -28.04 3.52 24.36
N ALA A 11 -27.97 2.75 23.28
CA ALA A 11 -27.85 1.30 23.36
C ALA A 11 -26.39 0.97 23.69
N THR A 12 -26.08 0.82 24.96
CA THR A 12 -24.89 0.11 25.43
C THR A 12 -25.01 -1.34 24.99
N VAL A 13 -24.29 -1.72 23.95
CA VAL A 13 -24.03 -3.13 23.64
C VAL A 13 -23.03 -3.63 24.68
N ALA A 14 -23.52 -4.23 25.76
CA ALA A 14 -22.73 -5.06 26.64
C ALA A 14 -22.42 -6.35 25.87
N LEU A 15 -21.20 -6.44 25.33
CA LEU A 15 -20.65 -7.71 24.87
C LEU A 15 -20.39 -8.59 26.09
N ASP A 16 -21.22 -9.60 26.30
CA ASP A 16 -20.94 -10.69 27.21
C ASP A 16 -19.73 -11.48 26.74
N LEU A 17 -18.56 -11.15 27.28
CA LEU A 17 -17.26 -11.77 27.02
C LEU A 17 -17.10 -13.06 27.87
N ASN A 18 -18.05 -13.96 27.81
CA ASN A 18 -17.93 -15.29 28.43
C ASN A 18 -18.29 -16.38 27.43
N ALA A 19 -17.41 -16.68 26.50
CA ALA A 19 -17.41 -17.95 25.77
C ALA A 19 -16.12 -18.14 24.95
N CYS A 20 -15.01 -18.36 25.62
CA CYS A 20 -13.91 -19.19 25.13
C CYS A 20 -13.55 -20.13 26.27
N GLY A 21 -14.37 -21.16 26.46
CA GLY A 21 -14.07 -22.30 27.29
C GLY A 21 -13.49 -23.40 26.41
N ASN A 22 -12.32 -23.82 26.80
CA ASN A 22 -11.60 -25.06 26.51
C ASN A 22 -12.39 -26.14 25.75
N ASP A 23 -11.79 -26.65 24.67
CA ASP A 23 -11.22 -28.00 24.63
C ASP A 23 -10.74 -28.34 23.23
N SER A 24 -9.45 -28.38 23.07
CA SER A 24 -8.77 -29.48 22.37
C SER A 24 -7.26 -29.32 22.48
N SER A 25 -6.72 -30.21 23.32
CA SER A 25 -5.28 -30.51 23.39
C SER A 25 -4.75 -30.99 22.04
N SER A 26 -3.92 -30.18 21.41
CA SER A 26 -2.90 -30.67 20.51
C SER A 26 -1.56 -30.06 20.94
N SER A 27 -0.67 -30.94 21.33
CA SER A 27 0.71 -30.69 21.73
C SER A 27 1.41 -29.77 20.73
N VAL A 28 1.84 -28.63 21.21
CA VAL A 28 2.79 -27.77 20.49
C VAL A 28 4.17 -28.18 20.96
N ASP A 29 4.91 -28.87 20.10
CA ASP A 29 6.33 -29.10 20.30
C ASP A 29 7.05 -27.76 20.27
N GLU A 30 7.70 -27.46 21.37
CA GLU A 30 8.62 -26.36 21.62
C GLU A 30 9.84 -26.53 20.70
N PHE A 31 9.98 -25.70 19.66
CA PHE A 31 11.26 -25.47 19.01
C PHE A 31 11.81 -24.11 19.45
N LEU A 32 12.66 -24.13 20.45
CA LEU A 32 13.59 -23.05 20.77
C LEU A 32 14.81 -23.17 19.85
N PRO A 33 15.27 -22.13 19.19
CA PRO A 33 16.55 -22.18 18.49
C PRO A 33 17.71 -22.05 19.50
N GLU A 34 18.55 -23.05 19.51
CA GLU A 34 19.81 -23.05 20.25
C GLU A 34 20.79 -22.00 19.69
N THR A 35 21.35 -21.20 20.59
CA THR A 35 22.49 -20.33 20.31
C THR A 35 23.76 -21.15 20.07
N PRO A 36 24.55 -20.87 19.03
CA PRO A 36 25.83 -21.55 18.86
C PRO A 36 26.87 -21.01 19.84
N LYS A 37 27.39 -21.89 20.67
CA LYS A 37 28.58 -21.66 21.49
C LYS A 37 29.82 -21.60 20.60
N SER A 38 30.65 -20.61 20.87
CA SER A 38 32.00 -20.49 20.33
C SER A 38 32.90 -21.63 20.81
N SER A 39 33.65 -22.24 19.94
CA SER A 39 34.90 -22.91 20.27
C SER A 39 35.94 -22.70 19.17
N SER A 40 37.07 -22.28 19.63
CA SER A 40 38.31 -21.96 18.92
C SER A 40 39.10 -23.14 18.42
N ASN A 41 40.01 -22.84 17.45
CA ASN A 41 41.23 -23.53 17.01
C ASN A 41 41.06 -24.53 15.85
N THR A 42 41.84 -24.47 14.81
CA THR A 42 43.24 -24.40 14.49
C THR A 42 43.46 -24.63 12.97
N GLU A 43 44.28 -23.82 12.38
CA GLU A 43 45.23 -23.97 11.28
C GLU A 43 45.10 -24.99 10.14
N MET A 44 45.38 -24.49 8.99
CA MET A 44 46.19 -24.80 7.80
C MET A 44 45.39 -24.67 6.52
N GLY A 45 45.60 -23.71 5.65
CA GLY A 45 46.79 -23.46 4.82
C GLY A 45 46.61 -24.04 3.43
N THR A 46 46.39 -23.21 2.42
CA THR A 46 47.12 -23.24 1.16
C THR A 46 46.59 -22.19 0.18
N ASP A 47 47.53 -21.49 -0.39
CA ASP A 47 47.53 -20.48 -1.40
C ASP A 47 46.69 -20.75 -2.66
N VAL A 48 46.05 -19.71 -3.22
CA VAL A 48 46.20 -19.41 -4.65
C VAL A 48 46.08 -17.89 -4.88
N SER A 49 47.15 -17.34 -5.41
CA SER A 49 47.41 -16.02 -5.85
C SER A 49 46.50 -15.53 -7.00
N SER A 50 46.11 -14.28 -6.97
CA SER A 50 45.82 -13.50 -8.18
C SER A 50 46.52 -12.16 -8.13
N SER A 51 47.41 -12.01 -9.06
CA SER A 51 48.33 -10.94 -9.32
C SER A 51 47.62 -9.68 -9.86
N SER A 52 47.84 -8.55 -9.20
CA SER A 52 47.62 -7.22 -9.75
C SER A 52 48.96 -6.71 -10.33
N ALA A 53 48.96 -6.38 -11.60
CA ALA A 53 50.10 -5.81 -12.28
C ALA A 53 50.14 -4.30 -12.08
N ILE A 54 51.20 -3.84 -11.42
CA ILE A 54 51.63 -2.44 -11.37
C ILE A 54 52.59 -2.23 -12.54
N ILE A 55 52.33 -1.28 -13.43
CA ILE A 55 53.26 -0.85 -14.44
C ILE A 55 53.98 0.42 -13.94
N THR A 56 55.19 0.26 -13.56
CA THR A 56 56.16 1.34 -13.32
C THR A 56 56.92 1.67 -14.63
N SER A 57 56.90 2.91 -15.05
CA SER A 57 57.69 3.41 -16.14
C SER A 57 59.08 3.78 -15.63
N GLN A 58 60.11 3.17 -16.19
CA GLN A 58 61.50 3.64 -16.09
C GLN A 58 61.95 4.31 -17.40
N SER A 59 62.55 5.45 -17.20
CA SER A 59 63.24 6.22 -18.23
C SER A 59 64.60 5.61 -18.56
N SER A 60 64.99 5.61 -19.81
CA SER A 60 66.42 5.56 -20.21
C SER A 60 66.67 6.47 -21.41
N GLN A 61 67.65 7.34 -21.23
CA GLN A 61 68.22 8.22 -22.25
C GLN A 61 69.13 7.47 -23.19
N SER A 62 69.17 7.86 -24.47
CA SER A 62 70.40 7.93 -25.19
C SER A 62 70.25 8.81 -26.46
N ALA A 63 71.31 9.55 -26.75
CA ALA A 63 71.43 10.65 -27.68
C ALA A 63 71.61 10.19 -29.14
N GLY A 64 71.25 11.07 -30.08
CA GLY A 64 71.61 10.97 -31.47
C GLY A 64 71.13 12.21 -32.29
N VAL A 65 72.04 13.03 -32.72
CA VAL A 65 71.87 14.26 -33.47
C VAL A 65 71.50 13.98 -34.92
N GLU A 66 70.55 14.73 -35.51
CA GLU A 66 70.75 15.44 -36.78
C GLU A 66 69.61 16.43 -37.08
N LYS A 67 69.98 17.57 -37.62
CA LYS A 67 69.15 18.72 -38.04
C LYS A 67 68.55 18.50 -39.41
N ASP A 68 67.30 18.91 -39.63
CA ASP A 68 66.98 19.95 -40.64
C ASP A 68 65.56 20.47 -40.50
N PRO A 69 65.22 21.69 -40.90
CA PRO A 69 64.06 22.43 -40.46
C PRO A 69 62.91 22.31 -41.46
N ALA A 70 61.81 21.84 -41.00
CA ALA A 70 60.52 22.02 -41.69
C ALA A 70 59.55 22.72 -40.77
N SER A 71 59.08 23.86 -41.20
CA SER A 71 57.96 24.64 -40.66
C SER A 71 56.78 23.79 -40.28
N SER A 72 56.50 23.65 -38.99
CA SER A 72 55.21 23.23 -38.52
C SER A 72 54.61 24.40 -37.78
N SER A 73 53.53 24.95 -38.33
CA SER A 73 52.61 25.78 -37.61
C SER A 73 52.09 24.94 -36.40
N SER A 74 52.58 25.26 -35.22
CA SER A 74 52.00 24.83 -34.00
C SER A 74 50.62 25.48 -33.95
N GLU A 75 49.56 24.71 -34.28
CA GLU A 75 48.24 25.03 -33.76
C GLU A 75 48.36 25.00 -32.24
N GLU A 76 48.39 26.17 -31.63
CA GLU A 76 48.16 26.31 -30.21
C GLU A 76 46.81 25.70 -29.94
N ARG A 77 46.81 24.50 -29.38
CA ARG A 77 45.63 23.87 -28.82
C ARG A 77 45.21 24.78 -27.67
N ILE A 78 44.26 25.70 -27.94
CA ILE A 78 43.62 26.52 -26.92
C ILE A 78 42.98 25.53 -25.98
N VAL A 79 43.62 25.25 -24.85
CA VAL A 79 42.99 24.54 -23.74
C VAL A 79 42.01 25.53 -23.14
N THR A 80 40.79 25.52 -23.61
CA THR A 80 39.69 26.27 -22.99
C THR A 80 39.59 25.83 -21.54
N ALA A 81 39.71 26.78 -20.63
CA ALA A 81 39.58 26.51 -19.19
C ALA A 81 38.17 25.96 -18.95
N ILE A 82 38.09 24.81 -18.28
CA ILE A 82 36.81 24.26 -17.86
C ILE A 82 36.30 25.12 -16.69
N ASP A 83 35.19 25.80 -16.90
CA ASP A 83 34.48 26.52 -15.85
C ASP A 83 33.39 25.65 -15.24
N THR A 84 33.38 25.54 -13.91
CA THR A 84 32.42 24.70 -13.20
C THR A 84 31.77 25.49 -12.07
N THR A 85 30.46 25.61 -12.13
CA THR A 85 29.65 26.13 -11.03
C THR A 85 28.89 25.00 -10.34
N LYS A 86 28.73 25.13 -9.03
CA LYS A 86 28.00 24.15 -8.19
C LYS A 86 26.95 24.88 -7.36
N ILE A 87 25.74 24.39 -7.43
CA ILE A 87 24.63 24.78 -6.55
C ILE A 87 24.26 23.59 -5.68
N THR A 88 24.19 23.80 -4.37
CA THR A 88 23.68 22.81 -3.42
C THR A 88 22.33 23.33 -2.90
N TYR A 89 21.31 22.51 -2.99
CA TYR A 89 19.96 22.89 -2.62
C TYR A 89 19.67 22.64 -1.14
N SER A 90 18.91 23.54 -0.53
CA SER A 90 18.42 23.38 0.84
C SER A 90 17.16 22.50 0.83
N LEU A 91 17.18 21.42 1.61
CA LEU A 91 16.09 20.45 1.66
C LEU A 91 15.53 20.39 3.08
N LYS A 92 14.23 20.50 3.20
CA LYS A 92 13.50 20.43 4.48
C LYS A 92 12.45 19.32 4.39
N PRO A 93 12.17 18.60 5.50
CA PRO A 93 11.07 17.67 5.56
C PRO A 93 9.73 18.39 5.40
N PHE A 94 8.78 17.76 4.69
CA PHE A 94 7.41 18.24 4.61
C PHE A 94 6.74 18.17 5.99
N GLN A 95 5.92 19.16 6.29
CA GLN A 95 5.17 19.26 7.55
C GLN A 95 3.67 19.20 7.24
N GLY A 96 3.02 18.14 7.62
CA GLY A 96 1.60 17.91 7.37
C GLY A 96 1.33 16.48 6.92
N PRO A 97 0.09 16.07 6.75
CA PRO A 97 -0.22 14.70 6.32
C PRO A 97 0.24 14.46 4.87
N LEU A 98 0.95 13.35 4.65
CA LEU A 98 1.48 12.96 3.34
C LEU A 98 0.57 11.93 2.66
N ALA A 99 -0.34 12.40 1.83
CA ALA A 99 -1.19 11.55 1.01
C ALA A 99 -0.48 11.14 -0.28
N ASN A 100 0.00 9.91 -0.36
CA ASN A 100 0.55 9.26 -1.55
C ASN A 100 -0.32 8.08 -1.96
N PRO A 101 -0.41 7.73 -3.26
CA PRO A 101 -1.22 6.61 -3.74
C PRO A 101 -0.67 5.26 -3.28
N HIS A 102 -1.50 4.23 -3.32
CA HIS A 102 -1.16 2.83 -3.07
C HIS A 102 -0.54 2.56 -1.70
N LYS A 103 -0.96 3.31 -0.69
CA LYS A 103 -0.55 3.15 0.72
C LYS A 103 -1.48 3.95 1.65
N GLY A 104 -1.35 3.74 2.95
CA GLY A 104 -1.89 4.65 3.96
C GLY A 104 -3.13 4.16 4.66
N PHE A 105 -3.98 5.08 5.07
CA PHE A 105 -5.11 4.84 5.95
C PHE A 105 -6.44 4.90 5.22
N THR A 106 -7.41 4.13 5.70
CA THR A 106 -8.81 4.25 5.32
C THR A 106 -9.73 4.10 6.53
N VAL A 107 -10.91 4.64 6.39
CA VAL A 107 -12.10 4.28 7.15
C VAL A 107 -13.19 3.92 6.13
N PRO A 108 -14.27 3.24 6.51
CA PRO A 108 -15.35 2.97 5.57
C PRO A 108 -15.88 4.26 4.94
N VAL A 109 -15.86 4.32 3.62
CA VAL A 109 -16.36 5.43 2.80
C VAL A 109 -17.40 4.91 1.81
N GLY A 110 -18.44 5.70 1.56
CA GLY A 110 -19.64 5.19 0.88
C GLY A 110 -20.47 4.32 1.82
N GLY A 111 -21.60 3.79 1.36
CA GLY A 111 -22.44 2.94 2.18
C GLY A 111 -21.74 1.63 2.54
N THR A 112 -21.55 1.36 3.81
CA THR A 112 -20.97 0.08 4.27
C THR A 112 -21.83 -1.11 3.95
N TRP A 113 -23.13 -0.88 3.74
CA TRP A 113 -24.12 -1.96 3.73
C TRP A 113 -25.03 -1.95 2.52
N THR A 114 -25.17 -0.81 1.93
CA THR A 114 -25.85 -0.62 0.66
C THR A 114 -24.93 0.15 -0.24
N PHE A 115 -24.95 -0.14 -1.52
CA PHE A 115 -24.32 0.69 -2.53
C PHE A 115 -24.95 2.08 -2.46
N VAL A 116 -24.29 2.98 -1.74
CA VAL A 116 -24.64 4.40 -1.77
C VAL A 116 -23.48 5.10 -2.50
N PRO A 117 -23.66 5.46 -3.76
CA PRO A 117 -22.64 6.16 -4.54
C PRO A 117 -22.43 7.60 -4.06
N GLU A 118 -23.17 8.04 -3.06
CA GLU A 118 -23.16 9.43 -2.57
C GLU A 118 -22.16 9.58 -1.42
N PHE A 119 -20.93 9.94 -1.77
CA PHE A 119 -19.90 10.31 -0.81
C PHE A 119 -20.30 11.47 0.11
N GLU A 120 -21.25 12.32 -0.32
CA GLU A 120 -21.70 13.47 0.44
C GLU A 120 -22.52 13.06 1.67
N TYR A 121 -23.14 11.89 1.65
CA TYR A 121 -24.10 11.43 2.66
C TYR A 121 -23.91 9.97 3.04
N GLY A 122 -22.66 9.53 3.17
CA GLY A 122 -22.44 8.20 3.75
C GLY A 122 -23.21 8.06 5.07
N PRO A 123 -23.61 6.85 5.49
CA PRO A 123 -24.49 6.64 6.65
C PRO A 123 -23.94 7.23 7.95
N TYR A 124 -22.72 7.70 7.95
CA TYR A 124 -21.97 8.16 9.12
C TYR A 124 -21.69 9.68 9.12
N GLY A 125 -22.56 10.48 8.54
CA GLY A 125 -22.51 11.91 8.74
C GLY A 125 -21.94 12.74 7.60
N SER A 126 -21.77 14.04 7.86
CA SER A 126 -21.30 15.01 6.89
C SER A 126 -19.81 14.83 6.56
N LEU A 127 -19.38 15.36 5.41
CA LEU A 127 -17.97 15.46 5.04
C LEU A 127 -17.08 16.03 6.16
N ASN A 128 -17.64 16.90 7.01
CA ASN A 128 -16.93 17.50 8.14
C ASN A 128 -16.56 16.53 9.26
N ASN A 129 -17.15 15.35 9.30
CA ASN A 129 -16.87 14.30 10.29
C ASN A 129 -15.89 13.24 9.78
N ARG A 130 -15.20 13.47 8.67
CA ARG A 130 -14.31 12.50 8.06
C ARG A 130 -12.85 12.89 8.24
N ALA A 131 -12.00 11.89 8.39
CA ALA A 131 -10.55 12.05 8.45
C ALA A 131 -9.94 12.20 7.04
N TRP A 132 -10.49 13.10 6.20
CA TRP A 132 -10.10 13.23 4.79
C TRP A 132 -8.61 13.51 4.59
N ASP A 133 -8.00 14.31 5.46
CA ASP A 133 -6.56 14.59 5.38
C ASP A 133 -5.70 13.36 5.65
N LEU A 134 -6.26 12.36 6.34
CA LEU A 134 -5.57 11.13 6.72
C LEU A 134 -5.76 10.01 5.69
N ILE A 135 -6.97 9.87 5.11
CA ILE A 135 -7.30 8.73 4.26
C ILE A 135 -6.76 8.89 2.85
N THR A 136 -6.25 7.81 2.30
CA THR A 136 -5.67 7.75 0.95
C THR A 136 -6.39 6.79 0.03
N TYR A 137 -7.28 5.96 0.57
CA TYR A 137 -8.13 5.05 -0.20
C TYR A 137 -9.48 4.84 0.49
N GLY A 138 -10.49 4.43 -0.29
CA GLY A 138 -11.79 4.04 0.21
C GLY A 138 -11.86 2.54 0.48
N SER A 139 -12.77 2.14 1.34
CA SER A 139 -13.08 0.72 1.57
C SER A 139 -14.54 0.54 1.96
N GLY A 140 -15.08 -0.64 1.73
CA GLY A 140 -16.46 -0.96 2.11
C GLY A 140 -16.86 -2.34 1.60
N TYR A 141 -18.09 -2.75 1.93
CA TYR A 141 -18.62 -4.05 1.53
C TYR A 141 -19.57 -3.93 0.34
N VAL A 142 -19.41 -4.85 -0.60
CA VAL A 142 -20.27 -4.99 -1.77
C VAL A 142 -21.01 -6.33 -1.66
N GLN A 143 -22.34 -6.31 -1.80
CA GLN A 143 -23.15 -7.52 -1.73
C GLN A 143 -23.04 -8.29 -3.05
N TRP A 144 -22.70 -9.58 -3.00
CA TRP A 144 -22.59 -10.41 -4.21
C TRP A 144 -23.90 -10.44 -5.01
N ASN A 145 -25.05 -10.60 -4.32
CA ASN A 145 -26.37 -10.63 -4.99
C ASN A 145 -26.75 -9.30 -5.68
N LYS A 146 -26.11 -8.18 -5.38
CA LYS A 146 -26.36 -6.90 -6.05
C LYS A 146 -25.58 -6.78 -7.34
N VAL A 147 -24.35 -7.24 -7.35
CA VAL A 147 -23.47 -7.19 -8.54
C VAL A 147 -23.65 -8.40 -9.46
N ASN A 148 -24.25 -9.50 -8.95
CA ASN A 148 -24.58 -10.70 -9.74
C ASN A 148 -26.00 -11.18 -9.40
N PRO A 149 -27.05 -10.44 -9.82
CA PRO A 149 -28.44 -10.69 -9.38
C PRO A 149 -29.07 -11.94 -9.99
N ALA A 150 -28.57 -12.44 -11.12
CA ALA A 150 -29.05 -13.65 -11.77
C ALA A 150 -27.90 -14.40 -12.45
N LYS A 151 -28.14 -15.65 -12.83
CA LYS A 151 -27.13 -16.48 -13.49
C LYS A 151 -26.58 -15.78 -14.74
N ASP A 152 -25.28 -15.66 -14.82
CA ASP A 152 -24.53 -15.02 -15.92
C ASP A 152 -24.94 -13.55 -16.18
N VAL A 153 -25.62 -12.89 -15.22
CA VAL A 153 -26.02 -11.48 -15.28
C VAL A 153 -25.24 -10.69 -14.25
N TYR A 154 -24.49 -9.69 -14.69
CA TYR A 154 -23.67 -8.84 -13.83
C TYR A 154 -24.11 -7.38 -13.94
N ASN A 155 -24.28 -6.71 -12.80
CA ASN A 155 -24.63 -5.30 -12.72
C ASN A 155 -23.51 -4.52 -12.00
N TRP A 156 -22.68 -3.88 -12.77
CA TRP A 156 -21.53 -3.12 -12.26
C TRP A 156 -21.84 -1.63 -12.03
N THR A 157 -23.04 -1.17 -12.41
CA THR A 157 -23.40 0.26 -12.46
C THR A 157 -23.12 1.01 -11.15
N ASP A 158 -23.54 0.44 -10.01
CA ASP A 158 -23.37 1.13 -8.75
C ASP A 158 -21.94 1.01 -8.22
N LEU A 159 -21.24 -0.10 -8.53
CA LEU A 159 -19.83 -0.24 -8.24
C LEU A 159 -18.99 0.77 -9.06
N ASP A 160 -19.27 0.92 -10.37
CA ASP A 160 -18.59 1.92 -11.20
C ASP A 160 -18.79 3.34 -10.63
N LYS A 161 -20.03 3.71 -10.25
CA LYS A 161 -20.30 5.01 -9.61
C LYS A 161 -19.52 5.22 -8.30
N LEU A 162 -19.39 4.18 -7.49
CA LEU A 162 -18.61 4.24 -6.25
C LEU A 162 -17.13 4.46 -6.55
N LEU A 163 -16.58 3.72 -7.51
CA LEU A 163 -15.19 3.87 -7.94
C LEU A 163 -14.93 5.26 -8.52
N ASP A 164 -15.83 5.78 -9.37
CA ASP A 164 -15.75 7.15 -9.93
C ASP A 164 -15.80 8.20 -8.82
N ALA A 165 -16.63 8.00 -7.80
CA ALA A 165 -16.71 8.91 -6.67
C ALA A 165 -15.42 8.89 -5.81
N CYS A 166 -14.79 7.72 -5.64
CA CYS A 166 -13.48 7.61 -5.00
C CYS A 166 -12.41 8.35 -5.80
N GLU A 167 -12.30 8.06 -7.09
CA GLU A 167 -11.32 8.69 -7.98
C GLU A 167 -11.47 10.22 -8.01
N LYS A 168 -12.70 10.73 -8.10
CA LYS A 168 -12.99 12.17 -8.04
C LYS A 168 -12.47 12.83 -6.75
N ASN A 169 -12.39 12.09 -5.66
CA ASN A 169 -11.85 12.54 -4.39
C ASN A 169 -10.37 12.18 -4.18
N GLY A 170 -9.68 11.73 -5.22
CA GLY A 170 -8.27 11.35 -5.17
C GLY A 170 -8.00 10.06 -4.38
N LEU A 171 -8.99 9.18 -4.27
CA LEU A 171 -8.90 7.92 -3.55
C LEU A 171 -8.96 6.75 -4.52
N GLY A 172 -8.11 5.74 -4.31
CA GLY A 172 -8.35 4.40 -4.81
C GLY A 172 -9.39 3.67 -3.95
N TYR A 173 -9.72 2.41 -4.28
CA TYR A 173 -10.72 1.65 -3.55
C TYR A 173 -10.28 0.21 -3.25
N ALA A 174 -10.40 -0.23 -2.00
CA ALA A 174 -10.21 -1.61 -1.59
C ALA A 174 -11.53 -2.38 -1.74
N LEU A 175 -11.61 -3.24 -2.75
CA LEU A 175 -12.85 -3.92 -3.11
C LEU A 175 -13.03 -5.23 -2.34
N ARG A 176 -14.18 -5.34 -1.67
CA ARG A 176 -14.59 -6.50 -0.88
C ARG A 176 -16.01 -6.93 -1.26
N VAL A 177 -16.15 -8.02 -2.02
CA VAL A 177 -17.48 -8.57 -2.39
C VAL A 177 -17.80 -9.75 -1.49
N LEU A 178 -18.90 -9.65 -0.75
CA LEU A 178 -19.27 -10.57 0.32
C LEU A 178 -20.50 -11.42 -0.03
N PRO A 179 -20.47 -12.73 0.28
CA PRO A 179 -21.64 -13.60 0.21
C PRO A 179 -22.49 -13.58 1.48
N TYR A 180 -21.92 -13.13 2.61
CA TYR A 180 -22.59 -13.17 3.92
C TYR A 180 -22.02 -12.13 4.88
N SER A 181 -22.89 -11.51 5.69
CA SER A 181 -22.48 -10.57 6.73
C SER A 181 -23.39 -10.64 7.96
N PRO A 182 -22.89 -11.13 9.10
CA PRO A 182 -23.68 -11.21 10.33
C PRO A 182 -23.89 -9.88 11.05
N SER A 183 -23.18 -8.83 10.69
CA SER A 183 -23.17 -7.54 11.42
C SER A 183 -24.52 -6.82 11.46
N PHE A 184 -25.48 -7.26 10.65
CA PHE A 184 -26.79 -6.60 10.51
C PHE A 184 -27.92 -7.32 11.23
N ILE A 185 -27.63 -8.43 11.89
CA ILE A 185 -28.65 -9.15 12.66
C ILE A 185 -28.89 -8.37 13.94
N LYS A 186 -29.95 -7.54 13.96
CA LYS A 186 -30.40 -6.86 15.14
C LYS A 186 -31.11 -7.87 16.06
N ALA A 187 -31.04 -7.63 17.37
CA ALA A 187 -31.56 -8.53 18.40
C ALA A 187 -33.03 -8.95 18.25
N ASN A 188 -33.84 -8.27 17.47
CA ASN A 188 -35.24 -8.52 17.21
C ASN A 188 -35.56 -8.91 15.76
N ASP A 189 -34.57 -9.04 14.91
CA ASP A 189 -34.78 -9.45 13.53
C ASP A 189 -35.00 -10.97 13.52
N THR A 190 -36.03 -11.40 12.84
CA THR A 190 -36.19 -12.82 12.50
C THR A 190 -34.97 -13.22 11.67
N PRO A 191 -34.40 -14.42 11.85
CA PRO A 191 -33.32 -14.92 11.02
C PRO A 191 -33.80 -14.86 9.59
N THR A 192 -33.22 -13.95 8.82
CA THR A 192 -33.70 -13.64 7.51
C THR A 192 -32.64 -13.98 6.49
N GLU A 193 -33.06 -14.38 5.33
CA GLU A 193 -32.27 -14.49 4.13
C GLU A 193 -31.56 -13.16 3.78
N ASN A 194 -31.90 -12.06 4.48
CA ASN A 194 -31.40 -10.71 4.23
C ASN A 194 -29.89 -10.53 4.51
N TYR A 195 -29.29 -11.43 5.28
CA TYR A 195 -27.84 -11.39 5.59
C TYR A 195 -27.04 -12.39 4.79
N ASP A 196 -27.72 -13.28 4.12
CA ASP A 196 -27.16 -14.12 3.07
C ASP A 196 -27.20 -13.32 1.76
N TRP A 197 -26.06 -12.83 1.38
CA TRP A 197 -25.87 -12.06 0.14
C TRP A 197 -25.44 -12.93 -1.03
N THR A 198 -25.47 -14.25 -0.87
CA THR A 198 -25.34 -15.19 -1.98
C THR A 198 -26.51 -14.98 -2.93
N PRO A 199 -26.29 -14.86 -4.26
CA PRO A 199 -27.35 -14.66 -5.20
C PRO A 199 -28.41 -15.76 -5.15
N PRO A 200 -29.71 -15.45 -5.11
CA PRO A 200 -30.79 -16.46 -4.99
C PRO A 200 -30.72 -17.57 -6.04
N TYR A 201 -30.33 -17.21 -7.27
CA TYR A 201 -30.22 -18.20 -8.36
C TYR A 201 -29.21 -19.32 -8.06
N VAL A 202 -28.19 -19.09 -7.23
CA VAL A 202 -27.21 -20.11 -6.81
C VAL A 202 -27.93 -21.26 -6.09
N TYR A 203 -28.90 -20.92 -5.24
CA TYR A 203 -29.73 -21.90 -4.53
C TYR A 203 -30.78 -22.53 -5.46
N GLU A 204 -31.33 -21.78 -6.40
CA GLU A 204 -32.23 -22.30 -7.44
C GLU A 204 -31.53 -23.33 -8.31
N LEU A 205 -30.23 -23.22 -8.52
CA LEU A 205 -29.39 -24.22 -9.19
C LEU A 205 -29.15 -25.48 -8.33
N GLY A 206 -29.49 -25.45 -7.04
CA GLY A 206 -29.39 -26.58 -6.13
C GLY A 206 -28.27 -26.51 -5.10
N ALA A 207 -27.55 -25.39 -4.97
CA ALA A 207 -26.59 -25.19 -3.88
C ALA A 207 -27.28 -25.29 -2.52
N LYS A 208 -26.59 -25.87 -1.53
CA LYS A 208 -27.16 -26.13 -0.22
C LYS A 208 -27.02 -24.92 0.70
N ARG A 209 -28.05 -24.76 1.56
CA ARG A 209 -28.01 -23.91 2.75
C ARG A 209 -28.09 -24.76 4.00
N ILE A 210 -27.53 -24.26 5.08
CA ILE A 210 -27.73 -24.81 6.43
C ILE A 210 -28.25 -23.72 7.35
N THR A 211 -28.89 -24.17 8.40
CA THR A 211 -29.26 -23.33 9.54
C THR A 211 -28.12 -23.39 10.55
N ALA A 212 -27.34 -22.34 10.66
CA ALA A 212 -26.30 -22.17 11.67
C ALA A 212 -26.83 -21.34 12.83
N LYS A 213 -26.38 -21.62 14.05
CA LYS A 213 -26.72 -20.81 15.21
C LYS A 213 -25.71 -19.71 15.40
N LEU A 214 -26.16 -18.47 15.28
CA LEU A 214 -25.32 -17.30 15.57
C LEU A 214 -25.13 -17.18 17.09
N THR A 215 -23.89 -17.19 17.55
CA THR A 215 -23.52 -17.17 18.98
C THR A 215 -23.32 -15.78 19.55
N THR A 216 -23.20 -14.76 18.66
CA THR A 216 -23.06 -13.34 19.01
C THR A 216 -24.27 -12.54 18.56
N GLY A 217 -24.52 -11.39 19.18
CA GLY A 217 -25.52 -10.42 18.72
C GLY A 217 -26.98 -10.83 18.90
N GLY A 218 -27.32 -11.90 19.67
CA GLY A 218 -28.71 -12.23 19.97
C GLY A 218 -29.09 -13.69 19.87
N LYS A 219 -28.20 -14.60 19.52
CA LYS A 219 -28.44 -16.07 19.49
C LYS A 219 -29.54 -16.49 18.51
N PHE A 220 -29.39 -16.12 17.24
CA PHE A 220 -30.32 -16.47 16.16
C PHE A 220 -29.88 -17.70 15.39
N ASN A 221 -30.86 -18.32 14.71
CA ASN A 221 -30.57 -19.24 13.62
C ASN A 221 -30.39 -18.43 12.33
N ALA A 222 -29.20 -18.48 11.74
CA ALA A 222 -28.89 -17.83 10.47
C ALA A 222 -28.94 -18.86 9.33
N GLN A 223 -29.46 -18.46 8.18
CA GLN A 223 -29.31 -19.24 6.95
C GLN A 223 -27.97 -18.88 6.31
N VAL A 224 -27.13 -19.88 6.11
CA VAL A 224 -25.79 -19.68 5.50
C VAL A 224 -25.53 -20.69 4.40
N PRO A 225 -24.75 -20.36 3.38
CA PRO A 225 -24.34 -21.32 2.36
C PRO A 225 -23.55 -22.48 2.97
N VAL A 226 -23.63 -23.63 2.36
CA VAL A 226 -22.62 -24.68 2.55
C VAL A 226 -21.43 -24.29 1.69
N TRP A 227 -20.35 -23.80 2.33
CA TRP A 227 -19.23 -23.13 1.66
C TRP A 227 -18.44 -24.03 0.70
N ASP A 228 -18.48 -25.35 0.89
CA ASP A 228 -17.85 -26.35 0.03
C ASP A 228 -18.82 -27.04 -0.95
N ASP A 229 -20.07 -26.56 -1.03
CA ASP A 229 -21.03 -27.07 -2.01
C ASP A 229 -20.50 -26.86 -3.43
N PRO A 230 -20.48 -27.92 -4.29
CA PRO A 230 -19.90 -27.81 -5.62
C PRO A 230 -20.57 -26.76 -6.52
N ILE A 231 -21.89 -26.55 -6.39
CA ILE A 231 -22.61 -25.54 -7.18
C ILE A 231 -22.24 -24.14 -6.69
N TYR A 232 -22.20 -23.95 -5.36
CA TYR A 232 -21.75 -22.70 -4.75
C TYR A 232 -20.35 -22.33 -5.26
N LEU A 233 -19.39 -23.26 -5.16
CA LEU A 233 -17.99 -23.05 -5.58
C LEU A 233 -17.90 -22.77 -7.08
N GLN A 234 -18.69 -23.43 -7.90
CA GLN A 234 -18.73 -23.19 -9.34
C GLN A 234 -19.18 -21.75 -9.66
N GLU A 235 -20.27 -21.29 -9.03
CA GLU A 235 -20.79 -19.95 -9.27
C GLU A 235 -19.89 -18.86 -8.66
N ALA A 236 -19.27 -19.10 -7.50
CA ALA A 236 -18.26 -18.20 -6.93
C ALA A 236 -17.02 -18.04 -7.85
N LYS A 237 -16.56 -19.14 -8.47
CA LYS A 237 -15.46 -19.09 -9.45
C LYS A 237 -15.87 -18.34 -10.73
N LYS A 238 -17.08 -18.54 -11.24
CA LYS A 238 -17.60 -17.78 -12.40
C LYS A 238 -17.68 -16.29 -12.08
N PHE A 239 -18.18 -15.95 -10.91
CA PHE A 239 -18.23 -14.56 -10.45
C PHE A 239 -16.83 -13.94 -10.40
N ALA A 240 -15.84 -14.62 -9.81
CA ALA A 240 -14.46 -14.15 -9.78
C ALA A 240 -13.89 -13.91 -11.19
N THR A 241 -14.18 -14.80 -12.16
CA THR A 241 -13.78 -14.62 -13.56
C THR A 241 -14.43 -13.39 -14.18
N ALA A 242 -15.73 -13.16 -13.94
CA ALA A 242 -16.45 -11.99 -14.46
C ALA A 242 -15.95 -10.69 -13.82
N LEU A 243 -15.64 -10.72 -12.52
CA LEU A 243 -15.07 -9.60 -11.80
C LEU A 243 -13.69 -9.23 -12.38
N ALA A 244 -12.84 -10.24 -12.66
CA ALA A 244 -11.54 -10.05 -13.27
C ALA A 244 -11.67 -9.50 -14.70
N ALA A 245 -12.58 -10.05 -15.52
CA ALA A 245 -12.81 -9.55 -16.86
C ALA A 245 -13.22 -8.07 -16.91
N LYS A 246 -13.86 -7.56 -15.86
CA LYS A 246 -14.29 -6.16 -15.77
C LYS A 246 -13.22 -5.26 -15.14
N TYR A 247 -12.52 -5.71 -14.09
CA TYR A 247 -11.76 -4.84 -13.21
C TYR A 247 -10.26 -5.20 -13.06
N ASP A 248 -9.74 -6.23 -13.72
CA ASP A 248 -8.31 -6.52 -13.61
C ASP A 248 -7.46 -5.42 -14.23
N GLY A 249 -6.75 -4.67 -13.41
CA GLY A 249 -5.95 -3.51 -13.79
C GLY A 249 -6.75 -2.21 -13.90
N ASP A 250 -7.95 -2.13 -13.33
CA ASP A 250 -8.68 -0.86 -13.17
C ASP A 250 -7.90 0.03 -12.19
N PRO A 251 -7.43 1.23 -12.60
CA PRO A 251 -6.58 2.07 -11.75
C PRO A 251 -7.30 2.64 -10.52
N ARG A 252 -8.62 2.55 -10.48
CA ARG A 252 -9.42 2.98 -9.31
C ARG A 252 -9.39 1.96 -8.18
N ILE A 253 -8.90 0.72 -8.42
CA ILE A 253 -8.90 -0.36 -7.44
C ILE A 253 -7.50 -0.57 -6.87
N GLU A 254 -7.35 -0.35 -5.55
CA GLU A 254 -6.10 -0.58 -4.82
C GLU A 254 -5.79 -2.08 -4.70
N TYR A 255 -6.78 -2.85 -4.27
CA TYR A 255 -6.69 -4.29 -4.16
C TYR A 255 -8.07 -4.94 -4.07
N ILE A 256 -8.11 -6.25 -4.29
CA ILE A 256 -9.32 -7.07 -4.12
C ILE A 256 -9.09 -8.09 -3.01
N ASP A 257 -9.88 -8.01 -1.95
CA ASP A 257 -9.96 -9.05 -0.93
C ASP A 257 -10.71 -10.26 -1.49
N ILE A 258 -10.14 -11.45 -1.38
CA ILE A 258 -10.73 -12.72 -1.81
C ILE A 258 -11.68 -13.21 -0.72
N ARG A 259 -12.99 -12.93 -0.86
CA ARG A 259 -13.97 -13.11 0.22
C ARG A 259 -15.15 -14.07 -0.10
N PRO A 260 -14.94 -15.24 -0.68
CA PRO A 260 -16.04 -16.16 -1.00
C PRO A 260 -16.57 -16.95 0.17
N PHE A 261 -15.94 -16.93 1.35
CA PHE A 261 -16.25 -17.82 2.46
C PHE A 261 -16.43 -17.10 3.80
N GLY A 262 -17.40 -17.58 4.58
CA GLY A 262 -17.49 -17.27 6.00
C GLY A 262 -18.12 -15.93 6.34
N GLU A 263 -18.02 -15.61 7.61
CA GLU A 263 -18.51 -14.35 8.18
C GLU A 263 -17.68 -13.21 7.59
N TRP A 264 -18.37 -12.17 7.10
CA TRP A 264 -17.78 -11.04 6.37
C TRP A 264 -16.85 -11.44 5.21
N GLY A 265 -16.96 -12.69 4.75
CA GLY A 265 -16.02 -13.24 3.77
C GLY A 265 -14.60 -13.45 4.30
N GLU A 266 -14.40 -13.56 5.60
CA GLU A 266 -13.08 -13.60 6.27
C GLU A 266 -12.55 -15.01 6.53
N TRP A 267 -13.12 -16.01 5.86
CA TRP A 267 -12.69 -17.40 5.89
C TRP A 267 -12.75 -18.02 7.30
N HIS A 268 -13.74 -17.62 8.10
CA HIS A 268 -14.05 -18.23 9.39
C HIS A 268 -15.56 -18.30 9.61
N ALA A 269 -15.96 -19.18 10.54
CA ALA A 269 -17.32 -19.33 11.03
C ALA A 269 -17.34 -19.31 12.56
N SER A 270 -16.55 -18.42 13.17
CA SER A 270 -16.30 -18.39 14.62
C SER A 270 -17.57 -18.18 15.44
N HIS A 271 -18.57 -17.50 14.86
CA HIS A 271 -19.84 -17.21 15.51
C HIS A 271 -21.02 -17.95 14.88
N LEU A 272 -20.78 -18.87 13.95
CA LEU A 272 -21.81 -19.66 13.24
C LEU A 272 -21.71 -21.13 13.63
N GLU A 273 -22.23 -21.48 14.82
CA GLU A 273 -22.29 -22.87 15.30
C GLU A 273 -23.04 -23.74 14.29
N GLY A 274 -22.38 -24.79 13.79
CA GLY A 274 -22.93 -25.70 12.79
C GLY A 274 -22.55 -25.36 11.34
N SER A 275 -21.81 -24.26 11.11
CA SER A 275 -21.19 -23.95 9.82
C SER A 275 -19.70 -24.29 9.83
N GLU A 276 -19.21 -24.91 8.78
CA GLU A 276 -17.81 -25.31 8.64
C GLU A 276 -17.17 -24.61 7.44
N MET A 277 -15.89 -24.28 7.56
CA MET A 277 -15.11 -23.77 6.44
C MET A 277 -14.72 -24.91 5.49
N PRO A 278 -14.57 -24.62 4.19
CA PRO A 278 -14.02 -25.59 3.24
C PRO A 278 -12.65 -26.12 3.68
N SER A 279 -12.33 -27.32 3.24
CA SER A 279 -11.00 -27.88 3.46
C SER A 279 -9.89 -26.98 2.87
N GLU A 280 -8.68 -27.04 3.40
CA GLU A 280 -7.53 -26.29 2.87
C GLU A 280 -7.29 -26.53 1.37
N LYS A 281 -7.60 -27.73 0.89
CA LYS A 281 -7.52 -28.04 -0.55
C LYS A 281 -8.46 -27.13 -1.36
N ILE A 282 -9.73 -26.99 -0.95
CA ILE A 282 -10.71 -26.14 -1.63
C ILE A 282 -10.33 -24.65 -1.49
N GLN A 283 -9.85 -24.25 -0.30
CA GLN A 283 -9.35 -22.90 -0.09
C GLN A 283 -8.22 -22.56 -1.05
N LYS A 284 -7.24 -23.45 -1.24
CA LYS A 284 -6.14 -23.29 -2.21
C LYS A 284 -6.64 -23.27 -3.65
N GLU A 285 -7.60 -24.12 -4.02
CA GLU A 285 -8.22 -24.09 -5.36
C GLU A 285 -8.93 -22.77 -5.68
N ILE A 286 -9.50 -22.10 -4.69
CA ILE A 286 -10.07 -20.76 -4.86
C ILE A 286 -8.96 -19.72 -5.07
N LEU A 287 -7.88 -19.77 -4.31
CA LEU A 287 -6.72 -18.88 -4.50
C LEU A 287 -6.11 -19.05 -5.89
N ASP A 288 -5.92 -20.29 -6.35
CA ASP A 288 -5.44 -20.61 -7.70
C ASP A 288 -6.35 -20.02 -8.77
N HIS A 289 -7.67 -20.11 -8.56
CA HIS A 289 -8.64 -19.56 -9.51
C HIS A 289 -8.56 -18.04 -9.60
N TYR A 290 -8.52 -17.34 -8.45
CA TYR A 290 -8.35 -15.88 -8.44
C TYR A 290 -7.02 -15.47 -9.08
N ALA A 291 -5.91 -16.11 -8.72
CA ALA A 291 -4.59 -15.82 -9.30
C ALA A 291 -4.54 -16.09 -10.82
N SER A 292 -5.30 -17.08 -11.31
CA SER A 292 -5.42 -17.34 -12.76
C SER A 292 -6.28 -16.34 -13.51
N ALA A 293 -7.18 -15.65 -12.81
CA ALA A 293 -8.11 -14.68 -13.41
C ALA A 293 -7.58 -13.23 -13.37
N PHE A 294 -6.87 -12.87 -12.29
CA PHE A 294 -6.33 -11.54 -12.08
C PHE A 294 -4.83 -11.53 -12.32
N HIS A 295 -4.35 -10.64 -13.18
CA HIS A 295 -2.94 -10.56 -13.57
C HIS A 295 -2.28 -9.22 -13.24
N LYS A 296 -3.07 -8.19 -12.92
CA LYS A 296 -2.61 -6.82 -12.70
C LYS A 296 -3.00 -6.30 -11.33
N THR A 297 -4.24 -6.55 -10.92
CA THR A 297 -4.77 -6.05 -9.65
C THR A 297 -4.23 -6.87 -8.48
N LEU A 298 -3.78 -6.20 -7.42
CA LEU A 298 -3.34 -6.85 -6.19
C LEU A 298 -4.47 -7.66 -5.56
N LEU A 299 -4.21 -8.93 -5.29
CA LEU A 299 -5.11 -9.81 -4.56
C LEU A 299 -4.69 -9.94 -3.10
N VAL A 300 -5.66 -10.06 -2.20
CA VAL A 300 -5.43 -10.12 -0.75
C VAL A 300 -6.19 -11.30 -0.13
N LEU A 301 -5.49 -12.12 0.64
CA LEU A 301 -6.07 -13.15 1.49
C LEU A 301 -6.51 -12.50 2.81
N PRO A 302 -7.80 -12.55 3.19
CA PRO A 302 -8.27 -11.99 4.46
C PRO A 302 -7.83 -12.81 5.68
N SER A 303 -8.18 -12.33 6.84
CA SER A 303 -7.65 -12.61 8.17
C SER A 303 -7.39 -14.07 8.52
N SER A 304 -8.35 -14.95 8.27
CA SER A 304 -8.31 -16.31 8.82
C SER A 304 -7.59 -17.35 7.95
N GLY A 305 -7.15 -16.97 6.75
CA GLY A 305 -6.30 -17.85 5.96
C GLY A 305 -4.95 -18.04 6.66
N ALA A 306 -4.75 -19.18 7.32
CA ALA A 306 -3.59 -19.49 8.14
C ALA A 306 -2.80 -20.71 7.61
N GLY A 307 -1.67 -21.02 8.21
CA GLY A 307 -0.89 -22.22 7.93
C GLY A 307 -0.48 -22.36 6.45
N ASP A 308 -0.79 -23.51 5.87
CA ASP A 308 -0.42 -23.87 4.50
C ASP A 308 -1.21 -23.05 3.45
N VAL A 309 -2.43 -22.62 3.76
CA VAL A 309 -3.22 -21.75 2.87
C VAL A 309 -2.55 -20.40 2.72
N TYR A 310 -2.03 -19.83 3.82
CA TYR A 310 -1.27 -18.59 3.77
C TYR A 310 0.04 -18.73 2.99
N THR A 311 0.78 -19.81 3.23
CA THR A 311 2.00 -20.11 2.46
C THR A 311 1.72 -20.21 0.95
N HIS A 312 0.61 -20.87 0.60
CA HIS A 312 0.17 -21.02 -0.79
C HIS A 312 -0.20 -19.65 -1.39
N ALA A 313 -0.96 -18.82 -0.68
CA ALA A 313 -1.31 -17.47 -1.13
C ALA A 313 -0.07 -16.63 -1.45
N LEU A 314 0.94 -16.62 -0.56
CA LEU A 314 2.20 -15.91 -0.79
C LEU A 314 2.93 -16.42 -2.04
N SER A 315 2.91 -17.73 -2.31
CA SER A 315 3.54 -18.31 -3.51
C SER A 315 2.86 -17.88 -4.82
N LEU A 316 1.60 -17.48 -4.76
CA LEU A 316 0.82 -16.94 -5.88
C LEU A 316 0.93 -15.41 -6.01
N GLY A 317 1.69 -14.73 -5.14
CA GLY A 317 1.73 -13.27 -5.12
C GLY A 317 0.51 -12.62 -4.48
N ILE A 318 -0.27 -13.36 -3.70
CA ILE A 318 -1.45 -12.87 -2.98
C ILE A 318 -0.99 -12.34 -1.61
N ALA A 319 -1.24 -11.06 -1.36
CA ALA A 319 -0.88 -10.39 -0.12
C ALA A 319 -1.73 -10.86 1.07
N LYS A 320 -1.40 -10.42 2.26
CA LYS A 320 -2.11 -10.78 3.50
C LYS A 320 -2.72 -9.58 4.17
N ARG A 321 -3.97 -9.72 4.58
CA ARG A 321 -4.66 -8.85 5.52
C ARG A 321 -4.81 -9.53 6.88
N ASP A 322 -4.69 -8.77 7.96
CA ASP A 322 -4.95 -9.22 9.32
C ASP A 322 -5.92 -8.27 10.03
N ASP A 323 -7.05 -8.80 10.49
CA ASP A 323 -8.16 -8.03 11.09
C ASP A 323 -8.13 -8.04 12.63
N GLY A 324 -7.06 -8.46 13.24
CA GLY A 324 -6.82 -8.39 14.68
C GLY A 324 -5.67 -7.49 15.09
N PHE A 325 -5.21 -6.63 14.22
CA PHE A 325 -3.89 -6.01 14.13
C PHE A 325 -3.26 -5.62 15.48
N ILE A 326 -3.77 -4.61 16.18
CA ILE A 326 -3.22 -4.19 17.48
C ILE A 326 -3.98 -4.77 18.67
N GLY A 327 -5.12 -5.39 18.44
CA GLY A 327 -5.97 -5.95 19.48
C GLY A 327 -5.62 -7.38 19.87
N ILE A 328 -4.91 -8.13 19.03
CA ILE A 328 -4.52 -9.52 19.28
C ILE A 328 -3.00 -9.64 19.29
N PRO A 329 -2.40 -10.26 20.33
CA PRO A 329 -0.95 -10.46 20.39
C PRO A 329 -0.39 -11.22 19.18
N GLY A 330 0.78 -10.81 18.68
CA GLY A 330 1.49 -11.48 17.58
C GLY A 330 0.92 -11.24 16.16
N ARG A 331 -0.17 -10.49 16.01
CA ARG A 331 -0.74 -10.20 14.68
C ARG A 331 0.17 -9.34 13.81
N PRO A 332 0.83 -8.29 14.30
CA PRO A 332 1.81 -7.57 13.51
C PRO A 332 2.93 -8.46 12.98
N ASP A 333 3.43 -9.39 13.79
CA ASP A 333 4.49 -10.34 13.40
C ASP A 333 4.03 -11.30 12.29
N SER A 334 2.76 -11.68 12.27
CA SER A 334 2.20 -12.55 11.23
C SER A 334 2.30 -11.94 9.83
N LEU A 335 2.20 -10.61 9.72
CA LEU A 335 2.28 -9.87 8.47
C LEU A 335 3.70 -9.79 7.89
N VAL A 336 4.74 -9.93 8.72
CA VAL A 336 6.15 -9.91 8.28
C VAL A 336 6.44 -10.98 7.21
N ARG A 337 5.69 -12.09 7.21
CA ARG A 337 5.82 -13.11 6.16
C ARG A 337 5.44 -12.59 4.76
N ALA A 338 4.38 -11.76 4.66
CA ALA A 338 4.00 -11.14 3.39
C ALA A 338 5.06 -10.11 2.95
N TYR A 339 5.52 -9.26 3.87
CA TYR A 339 6.63 -8.34 3.63
C TYR A 339 7.89 -9.06 3.12
N ASN A 340 8.30 -10.15 3.77
CA ASN A 340 9.47 -10.95 3.36
C ASN A 340 9.28 -11.64 2.00
N ALA A 341 8.03 -11.90 1.60
CA ALA A 341 7.68 -12.38 0.26
C ALA A 341 7.67 -11.27 -0.81
N GLY A 342 7.97 -10.02 -0.44
CA GLY A 342 7.94 -8.87 -1.35
C GLY A 342 6.54 -8.37 -1.68
N LEU A 343 5.58 -8.58 -0.76
CA LEU A 343 4.17 -8.22 -0.92
C LEU A 343 3.77 -7.16 0.10
N PRO A 344 2.80 -6.29 -0.23
CA PRO A 344 2.26 -5.34 0.73
C PRO A 344 1.55 -6.04 1.88
N THR A 345 1.51 -5.39 3.02
CA THR A 345 0.82 -5.83 4.23
C THR A 345 -0.38 -4.95 4.50
N ILE A 346 -1.50 -5.57 4.82
CA ILE A 346 -2.77 -4.91 5.05
C ILE A 346 -3.26 -5.26 6.47
N ALA A 347 -3.80 -4.29 7.18
CA ALA A 347 -4.33 -4.52 8.53
C ALA A 347 -5.67 -3.84 8.77
N GLU A 348 -6.43 -4.43 9.68
CA GLU A 348 -7.64 -3.86 10.28
C GLU A 348 -7.62 -4.08 11.79
N ASN A 349 -8.20 -3.17 12.56
CA ASN A 349 -8.34 -3.35 14.01
C ASN A 349 -9.36 -4.45 14.32
N ILE A 350 -9.18 -5.12 15.48
CA ILE A 350 -10.14 -6.13 15.96
C ILE A 350 -11.50 -5.52 16.27
N ALA A 351 -11.55 -4.24 16.59
CA ALA A 351 -12.76 -3.50 16.92
C ALA A 351 -12.52 -2.00 16.69
N GLY A 352 -13.59 -1.21 16.73
CA GLY A 352 -13.52 0.24 16.66
C GLY A 352 -12.67 0.85 17.77
N TYR A 353 -12.08 2.00 17.50
CA TYR A 353 -11.17 2.73 18.38
C TYR A 353 -11.75 2.93 19.80
N ALA A 354 -13.03 3.37 19.89
CA ALA A 354 -13.68 3.59 21.18
C ALA A 354 -13.78 2.31 22.02
N THR A 355 -14.03 1.17 21.39
CA THR A 355 -14.08 -0.13 22.05
C THR A 355 -12.70 -0.55 22.54
N MET A 356 -11.67 -0.41 21.71
CA MET A 356 -10.30 -0.80 22.02
C MET A 356 -9.68 0.04 23.15
N LEU A 357 -10.13 1.27 23.36
CA LEU A 357 -9.71 2.10 24.51
C LEU A 357 -10.12 1.49 25.86
N ASN A 358 -11.16 0.65 25.87
CA ASN A 358 -11.70 0.01 27.09
C ASN A 358 -11.16 -1.41 27.33
N TYR A 359 -10.33 -1.97 26.46
CA TYR A 359 -9.67 -3.24 26.70
C TYR A 359 -8.65 -3.12 27.83
N THR A 360 -8.44 -4.18 28.59
CA THR A 360 -7.71 -4.11 29.87
C THR A 360 -6.33 -4.75 29.88
N ASP A 361 -5.94 -5.48 28.85
CA ASP A 361 -4.69 -6.25 28.77
C ASP A 361 -4.48 -7.32 29.86
N ILE A 362 -5.49 -7.55 30.74
CA ILE A 362 -5.31 -8.28 31.99
C ILE A 362 -5.58 -9.79 31.86
N ILE A 363 -6.28 -10.20 30.82
CA ILE A 363 -6.72 -11.60 30.67
C ILE A 363 -5.75 -12.31 29.72
N PRO A 364 -5.12 -13.43 30.13
CA PRO A 364 -4.36 -14.25 29.19
C PRO A 364 -5.24 -14.65 27.99
N GLY A 365 -4.83 -14.28 26.79
CA GLY A 365 -5.63 -14.44 25.56
C GLY A 365 -6.70 -13.38 25.35
N GLY A 366 -6.78 -12.35 26.20
CA GLY A 366 -7.66 -11.20 26.03
C GLY A 366 -7.15 -10.20 24.99
N TYR A 367 -8.05 -9.30 24.58
CA TYR A 367 -7.70 -8.25 23.62
C TYR A 367 -6.85 -7.16 24.26
N LEU A 368 -5.87 -6.68 23.48
CA LEU A 368 -4.96 -5.61 23.89
C LEU A 368 -5.63 -4.24 23.77
N LYS A 369 -5.43 -3.42 24.79
CA LYS A 369 -5.87 -2.02 24.79
C LYS A 369 -5.14 -1.23 23.70
N TRP A 370 -5.87 -0.35 23.01
CA TRP A 370 -5.24 0.62 22.11
C TRP A 370 -4.41 1.65 22.91
N THR A 371 -3.16 1.85 22.48
CA THR A 371 -2.29 2.93 22.96
C THR A 371 -1.47 3.49 21.80
N PRO A 372 -1.04 4.78 21.84
CA PRO A 372 -0.17 5.38 20.83
C PRO A 372 1.08 4.54 20.53
N ASP A 373 1.80 4.11 21.55
CA ASP A 373 3.04 3.36 21.40
C ASP A 373 2.81 2.00 20.74
N ARG A 374 1.73 1.29 21.15
CA ARG A 374 1.37 0.01 20.55
C ARG A 374 1.00 0.18 19.07
N TRP A 375 0.25 1.23 18.75
CA TRP A 375 -0.15 1.53 17.39
C TRP A 375 1.07 1.81 16.48
N VAL A 376 1.96 2.69 16.91
CA VAL A 376 3.21 3.00 16.20
C VAL A 376 4.10 1.77 16.05
N SER A 377 4.30 1.01 17.13
CA SER A 377 5.11 -0.20 17.11
C SER A 377 4.56 -1.24 16.16
N ALA A 378 3.24 -1.47 16.18
CA ALA A 378 2.59 -2.44 15.32
C ALA A 378 2.76 -2.10 13.83
N ILE A 379 2.54 -0.83 13.44
CA ILE A 379 2.73 -0.36 12.06
C ILE A 379 4.16 -0.62 11.59
N LYS A 380 5.16 -0.30 12.42
CA LYS A 380 6.57 -0.51 12.10
C LYS A 380 6.93 -2.00 12.01
N THR A 381 6.50 -2.81 12.98
CA THR A 381 6.76 -4.25 13.02
C THR A 381 6.18 -4.96 11.80
N ALA A 382 4.96 -4.60 11.40
CA ALA A 382 4.29 -5.21 10.27
C ALA A 382 4.79 -4.71 8.90
N HIS A 383 5.67 -3.72 8.84
CA HIS A 383 6.02 -3.01 7.59
C HIS A 383 4.75 -2.60 6.83
N LEU A 384 3.82 -1.95 7.52
CA LEU A 384 2.45 -1.80 7.07
C LEU A 384 2.33 -0.89 5.85
N THR A 385 1.60 -1.37 4.82
CA THR A 385 1.33 -0.61 3.60
C THR A 385 -0.06 0.00 3.62
N TYR A 386 -1.09 -0.75 4.01
CA TYR A 386 -2.49 -0.31 4.06
C TYR A 386 -3.11 -0.61 5.42
N TYR A 387 -3.87 0.33 5.92
CA TYR A 387 -4.52 0.18 7.22
C TYR A 387 -5.98 0.64 7.21
N VAL A 388 -6.89 -0.30 7.46
CA VAL A 388 -8.29 0.02 7.78
C VAL A 388 -8.34 0.43 9.25
N LEU A 389 -8.38 1.75 9.47
CA LEU A 389 -8.19 2.36 10.78
C LEU A 389 -9.33 2.07 11.75
N ASP A 390 -10.56 2.00 11.22
CA ASP A 390 -11.74 1.75 12.01
C ASP A 390 -12.85 1.09 11.19
N GLN A 391 -13.83 0.52 11.88
CA GLN A 391 -14.98 -0.17 11.29
C GLN A 391 -16.10 0.79 10.88
N ASP A 392 -16.10 2.01 11.41
CA ASP A 392 -17.00 3.07 10.99
C ASP A 392 -16.29 4.41 10.86
N SER A 393 -16.87 5.31 10.07
CA SER A 393 -16.23 6.59 9.78
C SER A 393 -16.29 7.59 10.93
N ASP A 394 -17.26 7.46 11.84
CA ASP A 394 -17.42 8.37 12.98
C ASP A 394 -16.36 8.08 14.06
N ASP A 395 -16.10 6.80 14.33
CA ASP A 395 -15.08 6.37 15.29
C ASP A 395 -13.66 6.60 14.72
N GLY A 396 -13.47 6.36 13.44
CA GLY A 396 -12.23 6.71 12.73
C GLY A 396 -11.95 8.22 12.73
N TYR A 397 -12.97 9.05 12.58
CA TYR A 397 -12.86 10.50 12.74
C TYR A 397 -12.53 10.91 14.19
N ARG A 398 -13.15 10.23 15.17
CA ARG A 398 -12.85 10.42 16.59
C ARG A 398 -11.39 10.12 16.88
N PHE A 399 -10.89 8.98 16.39
CA PHE A 399 -9.47 8.62 16.48
C PHE A 399 -8.59 9.75 15.93
N TYR A 400 -8.86 10.22 14.71
CA TYR A 400 -8.09 11.27 14.08
C TYR A 400 -8.11 12.57 14.86
N LYS A 401 -9.29 12.99 15.34
CA LYS A 401 -9.44 14.21 16.14
C LYS A 401 -8.67 14.15 17.46
N GLU A 402 -8.70 13.01 18.14
CA GLU A 402 -8.03 12.82 19.43
C GLU A 402 -6.51 12.65 19.27
N ASN A 403 -6.03 12.17 18.11
CA ASN A 403 -4.63 11.81 17.86
C ASN A 403 -4.04 12.50 16.63
N LYS A 404 -4.54 13.67 16.23
CA LYS A 404 -4.20 14.29 14.95
C LYS A 404 -2.71 14.36 14.66
N ALA A 405 -1.91 14.91 15.56
CA ALA A 405 -0.48 15.06 15.35
C ALA A 405 0.25 13.71 15.18
N LEU A 406 -0.18 12.69 15.93
CA LEU A 406 0.34 11.34 15.78
C LEU A 406 -0.08 10.73 14.44
N ALA A 407 -1.36 10.82 14.09
CA ALA A 407 -1.88 10.30 12.84
C ALA A 407 -1.21 10.95 11.62
N ASP A 408 -1.08 12.27 11.62
CA ASP A 408 -0.37 13.02 10.58
C ASP A 408 1.08 12.54 10.46
N SER A 409 1.80 12.39 11.57
CA SER A 409 3.19 11.90 11.56
C SER A 409 3.31 10.49 11.00
N MET A 410 2.32 9.63 11.23
CA MET A 410 2.34 8.26 10.73
C MET A 410 2.05 8.14 9.24
N THR A 411 1.53 9.19 8.57
CA THR A 411 1.44 9.23 7.10
C THR A 411 2.81 9.25 6.43
N HIS A 412 3.84 9.73 7.13
CA HIS A 412 5.24 9.72 6.68
C HIS A 412 5.94 8.37 6.96
N VAL A 413 5.29 7.47 7.71
CA VAL A 413 5.86 6.19 8.13
C VAL A 413 5.23 5.02 7.38
N ILE A 414 3.89 4.99 7.29
CA ILE A 414 3.17 3.89 6.65
C ILE A 414 3.50 3.79 5.15
N GLY A 415 3.68 2.57 4.64
CA GLY A 415 4.03 2.32 3.26
C GLY A 415 5.40 2.87 2.88
N TYR A 416 5.55 3.33 1.65
CA TYR A 416 6.75 3.99 1.13
C TYR A 416 6.68 5.51 1.31
N ASN A 417 7.83 6.17 1.49
CA ASN A 417 7.93 7.63 1.46
C ASN A 417 9.29 8.05 0.90
N PHE A 418 9.30 8.79 -0.20
CA PHE A 418 10.53 9.23 -0.85
C PHE A 418 10.92 10.62 -0.38
N THR A 419 12.07 10.72 0.27
CA THR A 419 12.67 11.97 0.74
C THR A 419 13.96 12.24 -0.01
N VAL A 420 14.09 13.39 -0.64
CA VAL A 420 15.37 13.86 -1.18
C VAL A 420 16.22 14.36 -0.03
N SER A 421 17.34 13.69 0.23
CA SER A 421 18.25 14.00 1.34
C SER A 421 19.45 14.86 0.89
N ASN A 422 19.78 14.84 -0.39
CA ASN A 422 20.81 15.69 -0.99
C ASN A 422 20.46 16.00 -2.44
N ALA A 423 20.74 17.23 -2.90
CA ALA A 423 20.61 17.64 -4.29
C ALA A 423 21.68 18.66 -4.65
N GLU A 424 22.40 18.41 -5.73
CA GLU A 424 23.47 19.27 -6.25
C GLU A 424 23.39 19.40 -7.77
N LEU A 425 23.34 20.62 -8.27
CA LEU A 425 23.46 20.93 -9.70
C LEU A 425 24.88 21.39 -10.01
N LEU A 426 25.56 20.70 -10.91
CA LEU A 426 26.84 21.08 -11.50
C LEU A 426 26.58 21.60 -12.90
N THR A 427 27.11 22.79 -13.20
CA THR A 427 27.13 23.34 -14.56
C THR A 427 28.58 23.45 -15.00
N ILE A 428 28.96 22.68 -16.01
CA ILE A 428 30.33 22.52 -16.52
C ILE A 428 30.39 23.09 -17.93
N ASN A 429 31.19 24.14 -18.15
CA ASN A 429 31.39 24.74 -19.45
C ASN A 429 32.84 24.48 -19.92
N ASP A 430 33.00 23.78 -21.04
CA ASP A 430 34.29 23.48 -21.66
C ASP A 430 34.62 24.41 -22.87
N GLY A 431 33.83 25.46 -23.07
CA GLY A 431 33.92 26.40 -24.19
C GLY A 431 33.24 25.93 -25.47
N ASN A 432 32.97 24.62 -25.64
CA ASN A 432 32.25 24.05 -26.78
C ASN A 432 30.80 23.72 -26.43
N ALA A 433 30.59 23.35 -25.19
CA ALA A 433 29.27 22.98 -24.66
C ALA A 433 29.18 23.28 -23.16
N THR A 434 27.97 23.37 -22.67
CA THR A 434 27.64 23.41 -21.24
C THR A 434 26.90 22.13 -20.84
N THR A 435 27.45 21.39 -19.89
CA THR A 435 26.79 20.22 -19.32
C THR A 435 26.18 20.58 -17.96
N ASN A 436 24.86 20.44 -17.84
CA ASN A 436 24.17 20.54 -16.57
C ASN A 436 24.00 19.13 -16.02
N LYS A 437 24.39 18.89 -14.78
CA LYS A 437 24.30 17.59 -14.11
C LYS A 437 23.71 17.76 -12.71
N LEU A 438 22.50 17.26 -12.52
CA LEU A 438 21.86 17.18 -11.21
C LEU A 438 22.14 15.82 -10.58
N ASN A 439 22.78 15.82 -9.43
CA ASN A 439 22.96 14.63 -8.60
C ASN A 439 22.03 14.73 -7.39
N ILE A 440 21.24 13.70 -7.15
CA ILE A 440 20.35 13.64 -5.99
C ILE A 440 20.53 12.33 -5.23
N THR A 441 20.28 12.39 -3.93
CA THR A 441 20.14 11.22 -3.07
C THR A 441 18.71 11.17 -2.58
N VAL A 442 18.03 10.05 -2.81
CA VAL A 442 16.65 9.82 -2.35
C VAL A 442 16.68 8.68 -1.33
N LYS A 443 16.00 8.87 -0.22
CA LYS A 443 15.79 7.86 0.82
C LYS A 443 14.33 7.44 0.84
N ASN A 444 14.05 6.12 1.01
CA ASN A 444 12.73 5.65 1.39
C ASN A 444 12.64 5.68 2.93
N THR A 445 11.92 6.66 3.46
CA THR A 445 11.73 6.86 4.91
C THR A 445 10.51 6.14 5.46
N GLY A 446 9.72 5.48 4.59
CA GLY A 446 8.60 4.64 4.97
C GLY A 446 9.04 3.27 5.49
N VAL A 447 8.10 2.51 6.04
CA VAL A 447 8.35 1.16 6.60
C VAL A 447 8.19 0.03 5.60
N ALA A 448 7.82 0.34 4.36
CA ALA A 448 7.65 -0.64 3.29
C ALA A 448 8.26 -0.14 1.97
N PRO A 449 8.58 -1.03 1.02
CA PRO A 449 8.94 -0.62 -0.33
C PRO A 449 7.72 -0.07 -1.08
N CYS A 450 7.97 0.66 -2.17
CA CYS A 450 6.94 1.01 -3.14
C CYS A 450 6.62 -0.21 -4.01
N PHE A 451 5.37 -0.65 -4.00
CA PHE A 451 4.93 -1.88 -4.69
C PHE A 451 4.41 -1.65 -6.11
N PHE A 452 4.69 -0.50 -6.71
CA PHE A 452 4.45 -0.19 -8.12
C PHE A 452 5.67 0.51 -8.72
N ASP A 453 5.73 0.62 -10.04
CA ASP A 453 6.81 1.32 -10.74
C ASP A 453 6.62 2.83 -10.57
N VAL A 454 7.70 3.54 -10.29
CA VAL A 454 7.71 5.01 -10.20
C VAL A 454 8.70 5.56 -11.23
N TYR A 455 8.30 6.63 -11.89
CA TYR A 455 9.10 7.32 -12.91
C TYR A 455 9.46 8.71 -12.43
N MET A 456 10.74 8.95 -12.27
CA MET A 456 11.28 10.22 -11.78
C MET A 456 11.77 11.09 -12.93
N VAL A 457 11.32 12.34 -12.92
CA VAL A 457 11.69 13.36 -13.91
C VAL A 457 12.32 14.54 -13.20
N ALA A 458 13.39 15.08 -13.80
CA ALA A 458 13.98 16.36 -13.41
C ALA A 458 13.78 17.37 -14.54
N GLU A 459 13.41 18.60 -14.21
CA GLU A 459 13.09 19.64 -15.18
C GLU A 459 13.63 20.99 -14.72
N PHE A 460 14.04 21.83 -15.68
CA PHE A 460 14.14 23.27 -15.48
C PHE A 460 12.74 23.87 -15.59
N VAL A 461 12.36 24.70 -14.63
CA VAL A 461 11.04 25.33 -14.56
C VAL A 461 11.17 26.85 -14.43
N ASN A 462 10.19 27.59 -14.92
CA ASN A 462 10.08 29.03 -14.70
C ASN A 462 9.57 29.34 -13.27
N ALA A 463 9.40 30.64 -12.96
CA ALA A 463 8.91 31.10 -11.66
C ALA A 463 7.48 30.63 -11.33
N ASP A 464 6.69 30.26 -12.34
CA ASP A 464 5.33 29.73 -12.19
C ASP A 464 5.29 28.20 -12.06
N GLY A 465 6.47 27.55 -12.07
CA GLY A 465 6.60 26.09 -11.99
C GLY A 465 6.32 25.35 -13.31
N GLU A 466 6.20 26.06 -14.43
CA GLU A 466 5.99 25.47 -15.74
C GLU A 466 7.32 24.93 -16.30
N ALA A 467 7.28 23.74 -16.90
CA ALA A 467 8.45 23.11 -17.48
C ALA A 467 8.98 23.89 -18.69
N LEU A 468 10.26 24.19 -18.67
CA LEU A 468 11.00 24.82 -19.78
C LEU A 468 11.79 23.77 -20.57
N GLU A 469 12.49 22.88 -19.87
CA GLU A 469 13.33 21.84 -20.46
C GLU A 469 13.49 20.68 -19.48
N GLN A 470 13.38 19.44 -19.97
CA GLN A 470 13.68 18.26 -19.16
C GLN A 470 15.20 18.10 -19.01
N LEU A 471 15.66 17.84 -17.80
CA LEU A 471 17.05 17.60 -17.47
C LEU A 471 17.35 16.09 -17.52
N GLY A 472 17.91 15.63 -18.62
CA GLY A 472 18.23 14.22 -18.83
C GLY A 472 17.02 13.34 -19.14
N GLU A 473 17.21 12.02 -18.99
CA GLU A 473 16.19 11.03 -19.25
C GLU A 473 15.33 10.77 -18.01
N THR A 474 14.10 10.29 -18.22
CA THR A 474 13.25 9.78 -17.15
C THR A 474 13.87 8.55 -16.51
N ILE A 475 13.93 8.51 -15.18
CA ILE A 475 14.49 7.38 -14.42
C ILE A 475 13.35 6.52 -13.86
N LYS A 476 13.30 5.26 -14.31
CA LYS A 476 12.37 4.27 -13.73
C LYS A 476 12.93 3.70 -12.42
N ILE A 477 12.14 3.74 -11.36
CA ILE A 477 12.35 3.04 -10.10
C ILE A 477 11.42 1.83 -10.11
N PRO A 478 11.91 0.60 -10.34
CA PRO A 478 11.07 -0.58 -10.43
C PRO A 478 10.37 -0.88 -9.09
N LYS A 479 9.16 -1.44 -9.15
CA LYS A 479 8.40 -1.88 -7.98
C LYS A 479 9.25 -2.73 -7.03
N ALA A 480 9.06 -2.56 -5.73
CA ALA A 480 9.77 -3.25 -4.64
C ALA A 480 11.31 -3.14 -4.66
N SER A 481 11.89 -2.37 -5.61
CA SER A 481 13.35 -2.24 -5.71
C SER A 481 13.94 -1.24 -4.72
N PHE A 482 13.12 -0.35 -4.16
CA PHE A 482 13.53 0.67 -3.20
C PHE A 482 12.98 0.32 -1.82
N LYS A 483 13.77 -0.48 -1.09
CA LYS A 483 13.39 -0.99 0.23
C LYS A 483 13.27 0.15 1.26
N ASP A 484 12.54 -0.13 2.31
CA ASP A 484 12.45 0.73 3.49
C ASP A 484 13.84 1.02 4.09
N ASP A 485 13.99 2.19 4.65
CA ASP A 485 15.23 2.75 5.22
C ASP A 485 16.48 2.66 4.31
N SER A 486 16.27 2.45 3.00
CA SER A 486 17.35 2.46 2.01
C SER A 486 17.47 3.81 1.31
N GLU A 487 18.66 4.10 0.76
CA GLU A 487 18.87 5.28 -0.07
C GLU A 487 19.47 4.90 -1.43
N LYS A 488 19.20 5.73 -2.43
CA LYS A 488 19.75 5.59 -3.79
C LYS A 488 20.20 6.93 -4.33
N HIS A 489 21.24 6.87 -5.13
CA HIS A 489 21.77 8.03 -5.83
C HIS A 489 21.30 8.02 -7.28
N PHE A 490 20.83 9.16 -7.75
CA PHE A 490 20.37 9.36 -9.11
C PHE A 490 21.10 10.55 -9.72
N SER A 491 21.27 10.53 -11.05
CA SER A 491 21.92 11.61 -11.79
C SER A 491 21.17 11.87 -13.09
N PHE A 492 20.81 13.12 -13.30
CA PHE A 492 20.23 13.63 -14.53
C PHE A 492 21.23 14.55 -15.21
N ALA A 493 21.37 14.48 -16.53
CA ALA A 493 22.28 15.36 -17.23
C ALA A 493 21.79 15.68 -18.65
N ASN A 494 22.02 16.93 -19.08
CA ASN A 494 21.94 17.33 -20.47
C ASN A 494 23.20 18.09 -20.87
N THR A 495 23.48 18.14 -22.17
CA THR A 495 24.60 18.90 -22.73
C THR A 495 24.09 19.85 -23.82
N VAL A 496 24.31 21.14 -23.62
CA VAL A 496 23.85 22.23 -24.48
C VAL A 496 25.06 22.77 -25.27
N PRO A 497 25.09 22.69 -26.61
CA PRO A 497 26.17 23.29 -27.41
C PRO A 497 26.31 24.78 -27.15
N ALA A 498 27.55 25.32 -27.17
CA ALA A 498 27.83 26.73 -26.86
C ALA A 498 27.05 27.76 -27.72
N ARG A 499 26.58 27.34 -28.91
CA ARG A 499 25.75 28.17 -29.80
C ARG A 499 24.28 28.25 -29.39
N MET A 500 23.85 27.44 -28.41
CA MET A 500 22.48 27.39 -27.89
C MET A 500 22.40 28.04 -26.51
N THR A 501 21.25 28.58 -26.17
CA THR A 501 21.02 29.13 -24.84
C THR A 501 20.93 27.99 -23.82
N ASN A 502 21.74 28.05 -22.77
CA ASN A 502 21.60 27.15 -21.62
C ASN A 502 20.44 27.64 -20.74
N VAL A 503 19.35 26.89 -20.68
CA VAL A 503 18.16 27.23 -19.91
C VAL A 503 18.48 27.40 -18.42
N ALA A 504 19.40 26.58 -17.88
CA ALA A 504 19.84 26.68 -16.48
C ALA A 504 20.44 28.04 -16.10
N SER A 505 20.93 28.84 -17.09
CA SER A 505 21.51 30.15 -16.84
C SER A 505 20.53 31.32 -16.93
N LEU A 506 19.28 31.06 -17.27
CA LEU A 506 18.26 32.10 -17.39
C LEU A 506 17.80 32.59 -16.01
N PRO A 507 17.53 33.91 -15.86
CA PRO A 507 17.00 34.44 -14.62
C PRO A 507 15.64 33.84 -14.26
N GLY A 508 15.44 33.49 -12.98
CA GLY A 508 14.18 32.93 -12.48
C GLY A 508 13.91 31.49 -12.84
N VAL A 509 14.92 30.78 -13.38
CA VAL A 509 14.84 29.34 -13.62
C VAL A 509 15.27 28.58 -12.37
N SER A 510 14.48 27.59 -12.02
CA SER A 510 14.72 26.66 -10.91
C SER A 510 14.71 25.21 -11.41
N VAL A 511 15.07 24.26 -10.54
CA VAL A 511 14.98 22.84 -10.84
C VAL A 511 13.80 22.25 -10.08
N ALA A 512 12.99 21.44 -10.75
CA ALA A 512 11.91 20.69 -10.15
C ALA A 512 12.11 19.18 -10.33
N LEU A 513 11.68 18.41 -9.35
CA LEU A 513 11.61 16.95 -9.39
C LEU A 513 10.15 16.49 -9.34
N SER A 514 9.84 15.45 -10.10
CA SER A 514 8.49 14.89 -10.19
C SER A 514 8.52 13.38 -10.15
N LEU A 515 7.48 12.77 -9.56
CA LEU A 515 7.30 11.32 -9.50
C LEU A 515 5.95 10.92 -10.11
N TYR A 516 5.98 10.04 -11.10
CA TYR A 516 4.81 9.57 -11.84
C TYR A 516 4.65 8.06 -11.71
N GLU A 517 3.43 7.58 -11.85
CA GLU A 517 3.12 6.14 -11.83
C GLU A 517 3.30 5.48 -13.21
N SER A 518 3.37 6.25 -14.28
CA SER A 518 3.58 5.71 -15.62
C SER A 518 4.21 6.70 -16.59
N GLU A 519 4.84 6.19 -17.65
CA GLU A 519 5.37 7.00 -18.76
C GLU A 519 4.23 7.65 -19.57
N GLU A 520 3.07 7.00 -19.65
CA GLU A 520 1.89 7.54 -20.32
C GLU A 520 1.38 8.80 -19.61
N ALA A 521 1.45 8.85 -18.28
CA ALA A 521 1.08 10.04 -17.52
C ALA A 521 2.02 11.22 -17.82
N ILE A 522 3.32 10.95 -17.94
CA ILE A 522 4.33 11.95 -18.35
C ILE A 522 4.05 12.43 -19.77
N ALA A 523 3.88 11.51 -20.72
CA ALA A 523 3.62 11.82 -22.12
C ALA A 523 2.30 12.60 -22.33
N ALA A 524 1.30 12.35 -21.49
CA ALA A 524 0.02 13.06 -21.51
C ALA A 524 0.06 14.42 -20.79
N GLY A 525 1.21 14.83 -20.22
CA GLY A 525 1.35 16.08 -19.47
C GLY A 525 0.48 16.15 -18.20
N LYS A 526 0.19 15.00 -17.60
CA LYS A 526 -0.55 14.94 -16.32
C LYS A 526 0.32 15.46 -15.18
N ASN A 527 -0.33 15.91 -14.11
CA ASN A 527 0.40 16.21 -12.88
C ASN A 527 0.92 14.90 -12.24
N PRO A 528 2.10 14.94 -11.55
CA PRO A 528 2.61 13.81 -10.79
C PRO A 528 1.62 13.41 -9.68
N THR A 529 1.45 12.12 -9.47
CA THR A 529 0.56 11.56 -8.45
C THR A 529 1.28 11.26 -7.14
N VAL A 530 2.56 10.91 -7.24
CA VAL A 530 3.43 10.65 -6.08
C VAL A 530 4.14 11.94 -5.68
N ARG A 531 4.18 12.22 -4.38
CA ARG A 531 4.88 13.39 -3.81
C ARG A 531 6.14 12.94 -3.08
N PHE A 532 7.17 13.77 -3.13
CA PHE A 532 8.28 13.67 -2.19
C PHE A 532 7.85 14.12 -0.79
N ASP A 533 8.51 13.55 0.22
CA ASP A 533 8.36 13.93 1.64
C ASP A 533 9.32 15.09 1.97
N ASN A 534 9.27 16.13 1.14
CA ASN A 534 10.05 17.36 1.29
C ASN A 534 9.12 18.56 1.25
N ASP A 535 9.50 19.62 1.94
CA ASP A 535 8.91 20.95 1.76
C ASP A 535 9.24 21.50 0.37
N GLY A 536 8.47 22.47 -0.11
CA GLY A 536 8.65 23.02 -1.47
C GLY A 536 7.81 22.32 -2.56
N ILE A 537 6.87 21.44 -2.17
CA ILE A 537 5.90 20.86 -3.12
C ILE A 537 4.93 21.94 -3.60
N GLN A 538 4.91 22.13 -4.92
CA GLN A 538 4.01 23.08 -5.59
C GLN A 538 2.58 22.51 -5.73
N GLU A 539 1.61 23.35 -6.10
CA GLU A 539 0.21 22.92 -6.36
C GLU A 539 0.13 21.81 -7.43
N ASN A 540 1.00 21.86 -8.43
CA ASN A 540 1.14 20.82 -9.46
C ASN A 540 1.87 19.55 -8.97
N ARG A 541 2.12 19.42 -7.66
CA ARG A 541 2.79 18.30 -6.98
C ARG A 541 4.28 18.09 -7.32
N LYS A 542 4.92 19.01 -8.02
CA LYS A 542 6.38 19.00 -8.27
C LYS A 542 7.12 19.51 -7.03
N LEU A 543 8.25 18.89 -6.70
CA LEU A 543 9.17 19.38 -5.68
C LEU A 543 10.10 20.43 -6.32
N LEU A 544 9.96 21.69 -5.92
CA LEU A 544 10.89 22.74 -6.32
C LEU A 544 12.13 22.70 -5.43
N LEU A 545 13.31 22.66 -6.05
CA LEU A 545 14.58 22.70 -5.32
C LEU A 545 14.98 24.18 -5.09
N GLU A 546 14.96 24.59 -3.83
CA GLU A 546 15.33 25.94 -3.40
C GLU A 546 16.82 26.03 -3.05
N GLN A 547 17.45 27.18 -3.42
CA GLN A 547 18.87 27.47 -3.15
C GLN A 547 19.10 27.91 -1.72
#